data_96a1322ea92d72f37434eabc446b10a8
#
_entry.id   96a1322ea92d72f37434eabc446b10a8
#
_cell.length_a   1.000
_cell.length_b   1.000
_cell.length_c   1.000
_cell.angle_alpha   90.00
_cell.angle_beta   90.00
_cell.angle_gamma   90.00
#
_symmetry.space_group_name_H-M   'P 1'
#
loop_
_entity.id
_entity.type
_entity.pdbx_description
1 polymer ?
#
loop_
_entity_poly.entity_id
_entity_poly.type
_entity_poly.pdbx_seq_one_letter_code
_entity_poly.pdbx_strand_id
1 'polypeptide(L)'
;AIIAMLVPISLTYFGIIGSWTSAIVLSFVMLIFGFLFSAVAAYMAGVVGSSNNPISGVTIATILFSSLLIISFFDIDSSKGAAAAILIGAVVCCAAAIGGDNLQDLKTGNIVGATPWKQQLMQLVGVVSAALTLGIVLTLLHEAYGIGSSVLPAPQAVLMTNVANGVFAGNLEWGMIYAGAILGIIIILIDQYQAYRKADFRVPILAVAIGIYLPIELTLPIFIGGMLNHIASKTASEEGKNNGLLIASGLITGEALMAIFIAVPLFFDKNYWPNLSLPSPFNDVVGIAIIAIIPVSYTHLRAHETML
;
A
#
# COMPACT_ATOMS: atom_id res chain seq x y z
N ALA A 1 -6.43 -27.63 2.65
CA ALA A 1 -5.89 -26.31 2.28
C ALA A 1 -4.91 -25.79 3.33
N ILE A 2 -5.33 -25.60 4.60
CA ILE A 2 -4.48 -25.04 5.67
C ILE A 2 -3.18 -25.85 5.88
N ILE A 3 -3.30 -27.19 5.97
CA ILE A 3 -2.14 -28.09 6.13
C ILE A 3 -1.20 -27.99 4.90
N ALA A 4 -1.75 -27.87 3.69
CA ALA A 4 -0.96 -27.73 2.47
C ALA A 4 -0.20 -26.38 2.42
N MET A 5 -0.70 -25.34 3.07
CA MET A 5 -0.02 -24.06 3.20
C MET A 5 1.10 -24.09 4.23
N LEU A 6 0.97 -24.85 5.31
CA LEU A 6 2.01 -24.95 6.34
C LEU A 6 3.34 -25.45 5.80
N VAL A 7 3.32 -26.37 4.82
CA VAL A 7 4.56 -26.95 4.28
C VAL A 7 5.44 -25.91 3.58
N PRO A 8 4.97 -25.18 2.56
CA PRO A 8 5.81 -24.18 1.88
C PRO A 8 6.22 -23.04 2.81
N ILE A 9 5.36 -22.64 3.74
CA ILE A 9 5.65 -21.60 4.72
C ILE A 9 6.78 -22.04 5.67
N SER A 10 6.68 -23.27 6.20
CA SER A 10 7.72 -23.82 7.08
C SER A 10 9.05 -24.00 6.36
N LEU A 11 9.04 -24.38 5.08
CA LEU A 11 10.23 -24.45 4.25
C LEU A 11 10.88 -23.08 4.06
N THR A 12 10.09 -22.03 3.83
CA THR A 12 10.59 -20.66 3.69
C THR A 12 11.24 -20.18 4.99
N TYR A 13 10.58 -20.40 6.15
CA TYR A 13 11.17 -20.04 7.45
C TYR A 13 12.41 -20.86 7.77
N PHE A 14 12.43 -22.14 7.42
CA PHE A 14 13.62 -22.96 7.58
C PHE A 14 14.81 -22.41 6.77
N GLY A 15 14.56 -21.97 5.54
CA GLY A 15 15.58 -21.33 4.70
C GLY A 15 16.16 -20.05 5.32
N ILE A 16 15.35 -19.28 6.07
CA ILE A 16 15.78 -18.04 6.72
C ILE A 16 16.52 -18.34 8.03
N ILE A 17 15.95 -19.18 8.88
CA ILE A 17 16.34 -19.37 10.27
C ILE A 17 17.31 -20.55 10.43
N GLY A 18 17.15 -21.60 9.64
CA GLY A 18 17.95 -22.83 9.73
C GLY A 18 17.53 -23.80 10.84
N SER A 19 16.40 -23.54 11.54
CA SER A 19 15.86 -24.37 12.61
C SER A 19 14.43 -24.82 12.31
N TRP A 20 14.16 -26.12 12.26
CA TRP A 20 12.84 -26.66 12.00
C TRP A 20 11.82 -26.34 13.10
N THR A 21 12.26 -26.36 14.36
CA THR A 21 11.37 -26.05 15.49
C THR A 21 10.86 -24.63 15.39
N SER A 22 11.76 -23.66 15.21
CA SER A 22 11.41 -22.24 15.05
C SER A 22 10.57 -22.01 13.79
N ALA A 23 10.90 -22.65 12.68
CA ALA A 23 10.19 -22.53 11.42
C ALA A 23 8.71 -22.98 11.55
N ILE A 24 8.47 -24.12 12.19
CA ILE A 24 7.10 -24.65 12.39
C ILE A 24 6.32 -23.72 13.31
N VAL A 25 6.89 -23.29 14.44
CA VAL A 25 6.18 -22.40 15.39
C VAL A 25 5.83 -21.07 14.73
N LEU A 26 6.77 -20.44 14.00
CA LEU A 26 6.51 -19.18 13.30
C LEU A 26 5.48 -19.33 12.17
N SER A 27 5.43 -20.50 11.53
CA SER A 27 4.39 -20.80 10.54
C SER A 27 2.99 -20.85 11.17
N PHE A 28 2.87 -21.43 12.36
CA PHE A 28 1.62 -21.39 13.13
C PHE A 28 1.25 -19.98 13.56
N VAL A 29 2.20 -19.19 14.06
CA VAL A 29 1.98 -17.79 14.43
C VAL A 29 1.47 -17.00 13.23
N MET A 30 2.10 -17.17 12.06
CA MET A 30 1.69 -16.51 10.83
C MET A 30 0.27 -16.93 10.40
N LEU A 31 -0.10 -18.19 10.52
CA LEU A 31 -1.47 -18.64 10.21
C LEU A 31 -2.51 -18.03 11.14
N ILE A 32 -2.22 -17.98 12.45
CA ILE A 32 -3.13 -17.37 13.43
C ILE A 32 -3.31 -15.88 13.13
N PHE A 33 -2.22 -15.15 12.92
CA PHE A 33 -2.28 -13.72 12.59
C PHE A 33 -2.92 -13.47 11.24
N GLY A 34 -2.57 -14.27 10.23
CA GLY A 34 -3.19 -14.19 8.91
C GLY A 34 -4.70 -14.36 8.99
N PHE A 35 -5.18 -15.34 9.73
CA PHE A 35 -6.62 -15.57 9.93
C PHE A 35 -7.28 -14.40 10.68
N LEU A 36 -6.73 -14.02 11.84
CA LEU A 36 -7.34 -12.98 12.67
C LEU A 36 -7.37 -11.63 11.96
N PHE A 37 -6.25 -11.21 11.40
CA PHE A 37 -6.17 -9.90 10.75
C PHE A 37 -6.87 -9.85 9.40
N SER A 38 -6.92 -10.96 8.65
CA SER A 38 -7.74 -11.06 7.45
C SER A 38 -9.23 -10.95 7.78
N ALA A 39 -9.69 -11.60 8.86
CA ALA A 39 -11.07 -11.50 9.31
C ALA A 39 -11.43 -10.07 9.74
N VAL A 40 -10.55 -9.39 10.49
CA VAL A 40 -10.73 -7.98 10.87
C VAL A 40 -10.76 -7.06 9.65
N ALA A 41 -9.80 -7.23 8.73
CA ALA A 41 -9.70 -6.44 7.51
C ALA A 41 -10.95 -6.62 6.61
N ALA A 42 -11.39 -7.87 6.43
CA ALA A 42 -12.58 -8.18 5.67
C ALA A 42 -13.84 -7.57 6.31
N TYR A 43 -13.98 -7.67 7.63
CA TYR A 43 -15.08 -7.04 8.35
C TYR A 43 -15.07 -5.52 8.17
N MET A 44 -13.92 -4.88 8.34
CA MET A 44 -13.77 -3.44 8.13
C MET A 44 -14.08 -3.03 6.70
N ALA A 45 -13.59 -3.76 5.70
CA ALA A 45 -13.91 -3.52 4.29
C ALA A 45 -15.42 -3.61 4.02
N GLY A 46 -16.12 -4.52 4.67
CA GLY A 46 -17.58 -4.64 4.59
C GLY A 46 -18.35 -3.46 5.21
N VAL A 47 -17.80 -2.84 6.26
CA VAL A 47 -18.45 -1.72 6.98
C VAL A 47 -18.10 -0.36 6.37
N VAL A 48 -16.83 -0.10 6.08
CA VAL A 48 -16.31 1.22 5.68
C VAL A 48 -15.88 1.29 4.21
N GLY A 49 -15.94 0.19 3.48
CA GLY A 49 -15.48 0.05 2.11
C GLY A 49 -14.02 -0.39 2.00
N SER A 50 -13.69 -1.07 0.90
CA SER A 50 -12.37 -1.65 0.68
C SER A 50 -11.24 -0.59 0.58
N SER A 51 -11.55 0.61 0.11
CA SER A 51 -10.60 1.73 0.03
C SER A 51 -10.13 2.24 1.40
N ASN A 52 -10.90 1.99 2.45
CA ASN A 52 -10.59 2.38 3.83
C ASN A 52 -10.11 1.18 4.69
N ASN A 53 -9.78 0.06 4.07
CA ASN A 53 -9.26 -1.11 4.75
C ASN A 53 -7.88 -0.80 5.39
N PRO A 54 -7.70 -0.97 6.72
CA PRO A 54 -6.49 -0.56 7.43
C PRO A 54 -5.31 -1.54 7.24
N ILE A 55 -5.00 -1.92 6.00
CA ILE A 55 -3.99 -2.94 5.65
C ILE A 55 -2.61 -2.55 6.22
N SER A 56 -2.18 -1.30 6.02
CA SER A 56 -0.87 -0.83 6.49
C SER A 56 -0.76 -0.86 8.01
N GLY A 57 -1.81 -0.44 8.74
CA GLY A 57 -1.84 -0.48 10.20
C GLY A 57 -1.77 -1.90 10.75
N VAL A 58 -2.52 -2.82 10.16
CA VAL A 58 -2.50 -4.25 10.49
C VAL A 58 -1.11 -4.84 10.26
N THR A 59 -0.47 -4.51 9.13
CA THR A 59 0.86 -5.02 8.78
C THR A 59 1.93 -4.51 9.74
N ILE A 60 1.95 -3.21 10.06
CA ILE A 60 2.90 -2.62 11.01
C ILE A 60 2.73 -3.25 12.41
N ALA A 61 1.49 -3.36 12.88
CA ALA A 61 1.20 -4.00 14.16
C ALA A 61 1.66 -5.46 14.18
N THR A 62 1.45 -6.19 13.09
CA THR A 62 1.91 -7.59 12.95
C THR A 62 3.43 -7.69 13.00
N ILE A 63 4.16 -6.84 12.27
CA ILE A 63 5.62 -6.83 12.26
C ILE A 63 6.16 -6.50 13.64
N LEU A 64 5.63 -5.46 14.29
CA LEU A 64 6.04 -5.09 15.64
C LEU A 64 5.81 -6.23 16.63
N PHE A 65 4.59 -6.80 16.64
CA PHE A 65 4.25 -7.86 17.57
C PHE A 65 5.04 -9.14 17.31
N SER A 66 5.18 -9.56 16.06
CA SER A 66 5.98 -10.73 15.69
C SER A 66 7.46 -10.55 15.97
N SER A 67 8.01 -9.34 15.78
CA SER A 67 9.40 -9.03 16.16
C SER A 67 9.62 -9.15 17.66
N LEU A 68 8.71 -8.60 18.48
CA LEU A 68 8.77 -8.73 19.94
C LEU A 68 8.62 -10.18 20.39
N LEU A 69 7.74 -10.94 19.74
CA LEU A 69 7.56 -12.37 20.05
C LEU A 69 8.83 -13.16 19.68
N ILE A 70 9.42 -12.92 18.52
CA ILE A 70 10.64 -13.62 18.07
C ILE A 70 11.79 -13.34 19.03
N ILE A 71 12.04 -12.08 19.39
CA ILE A 71 13.15 -11.74 20.29
C ILE A 71 12.95 -12.24 21.71
N SER A 72 11.69 -12.43 22.14
CA SER A 72 11.38 -12.89 23.51
C SER A 72 11.44 -14.41 23.66
N PHE A 73 11.15 -15.17 22.62
CA PHE A 73 10.99 -16.63 22.72
C PHE A 73 12.01 -17.43 21.89
N PHE A 74 12.73 -16.77 20.98
CA PHE A 74 13.66 -17.45 20.09
C PHE A 74 15.04 -16.81 20.17
N ASP A 75 16.07 -17.61 20.33
CA ASP A 75 17.45 -17.19 20.22
C ASP A 75 17.88 -17.26 18.75
N ILE A 76 17.46 -16.24 17.99
CA ILE A 76 17.71 -16.13 16.56
C ILE A 76 18.54 -14.87 16.31
N ASP A 77 19.52 -14.98 15.42
CA ASP A 77 20.31 -13.85 14.95
C ASP A 77 19.41 -12.68 14.49
N SER A 78 19.75 -11.45 14.89
CA SER A 78 18.92 -10.25 14.69
C SER A 78 18.51 -10.03 13.23
N SER A 79 19.41 -10.28 12.27
CA SER A 79 19.09 -10.12 10.85
C SER A 79 18.08 -11.15 10.35
N LYS A 80 18.21 -12.39 10.79
CA LYS A 80 17.28 -13.48 10.45
C LYS A 80 15.93 -13.30 11.14
N GLY A 81 15.95 -12.84 12.39
CA GLY A 81 14.73 -12.52 13.14
C GLY A 81 13.92 -11.40 12.50
N ALA A 82 14.59 -10.32 12.09
CA ALA A 82 13.94 -9.21 11.36
C ALA A 82 13.34 -9.68 10.03
N ALA A 83 14.08 -10.47 9.25
CA ALA A 83 13.58 -11.04 8.00
C ALA A 83 12.36 -11.95 8.22
N ALA A 84 12.38 -12.79 9.27
CA ALA A 84 11.25 -13.64 9.62
C ALA A 84 10.01 -12.83 10.02
N ALA A 85 10.17 -11.78 10.82
CA ALA A 85 9.08 -10.89 11.21
C ALA A 85 8.48 -10.13 10.01
N ILE A 86 9.32 -9.65 9.10
CA ILE A 86 8.87 -9.00 7.86
C ILE A 86 8.10 -9.99 6.98
N LEU A 87 8.54 -11.26 6.88
CA LEU A 87 7.83 -12.28 6.13
C LEU A 87 6.42 -12.56 6.74
N ILE A 88 6.30 -12.62 8.08
CA ILE A 88 5.00 -12.72 8.74
C ILE A 88 4.12 -11.53 8.33
N GLY A 89 4.66 -10.32 8.45
CA GLY A 89 3.95 -9.10 8.07
C GLY A 89 3.51 -9.09 6.60
N ALA A 90 4.37 -9.54 5.69
CA ALA A 90 4.06 -9.61 4.26
C ALA A 90 2.90 -10.56 3.96
N VAL A 91 2.90 -11.77 4.54
CA VAL A 91 1.81 -12.73 4.34
C VAL A 91 0.51 -12.25 4.97
N VAL A 92 0.57 -11.66 6.17
CA VAL A 92 -0.60 -11.08 6.84
C VAL A 92 -1.14 -9.89 6.05
N CYS A 93 -0.26 -9.06 5.47
CA CYS A 93 -0.64 -7.96 4.59
C CYS A 93 -1.42 -8.46 3.37
N CYS A 94 -0.90 -9.48 2.67
CA CYS A 94 -1.60 -10.10 1.54
C CYS A 94 -2.95 -10.70 1.95
N ALA A 95 -3.01 -11.38 3.09
CA ALA A 95 -4.25 -11.96 3.60
C ALA A 95 -5.30 -10.89 3.96
N ALA A 96 -4.87 -9.78 4.54
CA ALA A 96 -5.74 -8.65 4.86
C ALA A 96 -6.24 -7.92 3.61
N ALA A 97 -5.36 -7.74 2.62
CA ALA A 97 -5.72 -7.10 1.34
C ALA A 97 -6.75 -7.93 0.57
N ILE A 98 -6.44 -9.22 0.34
CA ILE A 98 -7.34 -10.10 -0.41
C ILE A 98 -8.70 -10.31 0.29
N GLY A 99 -8.75 -10.20 1.62
CA GLY A 99 -9.99 -10.23 2.38
C GLY A 99 -10.95 -9.12 1.96
N GLY A 100 -10.46 -7.88 1.80
CA GLY A 100 -11.22 -6.75 1.31
C GLY A 100 -11.60 -6.87 -0.16
N ASP A 101 -10.63 -7.22 -1.00
CA ASP A 101 -10.81 -7.34 -2.45
C ASP A 101 -11.81 -8.44 -2.81
N ASN A 102 -11.72 -9.60 -2.13
CA ASN A 102 -12.65 -10.70 -2.31
C ASN A 102 -14.10 -10.31 -2.00
N LEU A 103 -14.34 -9.53 -0.94
CA LEU A 103 -15.68 -9.03 -0.60
C LEU A 103 -16.22 -8.09 -1.68
N GLN A 104 -15.37 -7.21 -2.23
CA GLN A 104 -15.72 -6.28 -3.28
C GLN A 104 -16.12 -7.03 -4.57
N ASP A 105 -15.32 -8.02 -4.96
CA ASP A 105 -15.60 -8.86 -6.12
C ASP A 105 -16.88 -9.67 -5.95
N LEU A 106 -17.08 -10.30 -4.80
CA LEU A 106 -18.29 -11.07 -4.51
C LEU A 106 -19.54 -10.18 -4.49
N LYS A 107 -19.42 -8.93 -4.01
CA LYS A 107 -20.52 -7.97 -4.05
C LYS A 107 -20.86 -7.59 -5.48
N THR A 108 -19.87 -7.31 -6.30
CA THR A 108 -20.06 -7.03 -7.74
C THR A 108 -20.72 -8.24 -8.43
N GLY A 109 -20.22 -9.43 -8.17
CA GLY A 109 -20.79 -10.66 -8.71
C GLY A 109 -22.24 -10.90 -8.30
N ASN A 110 -22.59 -10.58 -7.07
CA ASN A 110 -23.98 -10.65 -6.61
C ASN A 110 -24.88 -9.73 -7.42
N ILE A 111 -24.42 -8.52 -7.73
CA ILE A 111 -25.18 -7.52 -8.52
C ILE A 111 -25.39 -7.99 -9.96
N VAL A 112 -24.38 -8.59 -10.58
CA VAL A 112 -24.46 -9.08 -11.98
C VAL A 112 -24.96 -10.53 -12.10
N GLY A 113 -25.31 -11.18 -10.98
CA GLY A 113 -25.85 -12.55 -10.97
C GLY A 113 -24.78 -13.63 -11.18
N ALA A 114 -23.51 -13.34 -10.89
CA ALA A 114 -22.42 -14.32 -11.01
C ALA A 114 -22.46 -15.36 -9.88
N THR A 115 -21.97 -16.57 -10.17
CA THR A 115 -21.92 -17.66 -9.19
C THR A 115 -20.69 -17.47 -8.26
N PRO A 116 -20.88 -17.32 -6.93
CA PRO A 116 -19.77 -16.97 -6.01
C PRO A 116 -18.57 -17.91 -6.06
N TRP A 117 -18.78 -19.23 -6.06
CA TRP A 117 -17.67 -20.17 -6.07
C TRP A 117 -16.84 -20.11 -7.37
N LYS A 118 -17.45 -19.78 -8.51
CA LYS A 118 -16.73 -19.59 -9.77
C LYS A 118 -15.88 -18.35 -9.75
N GLN A 119 -16.36 -17.27 -9.13
CA GLN A 119 -15.58 -16.04 -8.91
C GLN A 119 -14.36 -16.34 -8.05
N GLN A 120 -14.54 -17.02 -6.91
CA GLN A 120 -13.42 -17.38 -6.02
C GLN A 120 -12.39 -18.28 -6.71
N LEU A 121 -12.83 -19.19 -7.58
CA LEU A 121 -11.92 -20.00 -8.36
C LEU A 121 -11.10 -19.15 -9.35
N MET A 122 -11.72 -18.18 -10.01
CA MET A 122 -11.03 -17.26 -10.93
C MET A 122 -10.08 -16.32 -10.16
N GLN A 123 -10.44 -15.86 -8.97
CA GLN A 123 -9.54 -15.10 -8.10
C GLN A 123 -8.29 -15.92 -7.75
N LEU A 124 -8.44 -17.21 -7.44
CA LEU A 124 -7.30 -18.08 -7.17
C LEU A 124 -6.36 -18.18 -8.40
N VAL A 125 -6.92 -18.31 -9.60
CA VAL A 125 -6.14 -18.32 -10.86
C VAL A 125 -5.41 -16.97 -11.02
N GLY A 126 -6.09 -15.85 -10.76
CA GLY A 126 -5.50 -14.51 -10.80
C GLY A 126 -4.34 -14.34 -9.80
N VAL A 127 -4.52 -14.78 -8.58
CA VAL A 127 -3.47 -14.73 -7.53
C VAL A 127 -2.25 -15.56 -7.92
N VAL A 128 -2.44 -16.77 -8.45
CA VAL A 128 -1.33 -17.61 -8.92
C VAL A 128 -0.59 -16.94 -10.09
N SER A 129 -1.32 -16.39 -11.05
CA SER A 129 -0.72 -15.65 -12.18
C SER A 129 0.09 -14.44 -11.72
N ALA A 130 -0.47 -13.64 -10.79
CA ALA A 130 0.22 -12.50 -10.21
C ALA A 130 1.49 -12.93 -9.44
N ALA A 131 1.40 -13.99 -8.64
CA ALA A 131 2.53 -14.49 -7.87
C ALA A 131 3.70 -14.95 -8.76
N LEU A 132 3.43 -15.54 -9.91
CA LEU A 132 4.45 -15.97 -10.87
C LEU A 132 5.17 -14.77 -11.54
N THR A 133 4.46 -13.67 -11.75
CA THR A 133 5.02 -12.48 -12.44
C THR A 133 5.63 -11.46 -11.47
N LEU A 134 5.08 -11.35 -10.26
CA LEU A 134 5.46 -10.32 -9.29
C LEU A 134 6.93 -10.39 -8.90
N GLY A 135 7.48 -11.59 -8.69
CA GLY A 135 8.89 -11.77 -8.36
C GLY A 135 9.83 -11.21 -9.44
N ILE A 136 9.49 -11.44 -10.70
CA ILE A 136 10.26 -10.93 -11.86
C ILE A 136 10.18 -9.41 -11.90
N VAL A 137 8.99 -8.84 -11.76
CA VAL A 137 8.77 -7.38 -11.78
C VAL A 137 9.49 -6.69 -10.62
N LEU A 138 9.41 -7.24 -9.40
CA LEU A 138 10.12 -6.66 -8.24
C LEU A 138 11.63 -6.72 -8.41
N THR A 139 12.18 -7.81 -8.93
CA THR A 139 13.61 -7.92 -9.23
C THR A 139 14.03 -6.89 -10.27
N LEU A 140 13.27 -6.75 -11.35
CA LEU A 140 13.51 -5.76 -12.39
C LEU A 140 13.53 -4.33 -11.83
N LEU A 141 12.53 -3.96 -11.02
CA LEU A 141 12.44 -2.63 -10.42
C LEU A 141 13.57 -2.37 -9.41
N HIS A 142 13.93 -3.40 -8.63
CA HIS A 142 15.02 -3.28 -7.67
C HIS A 142 16.37 -3.08 -8.36
N GLU A 143 16.65 -3.82 -9.41
CA GLU A 143 17.90 -3.70 -10.17
C GLU A 143 17.98 -2.40 -10.98
N ALA A 144 16.85 -1.94 -11.53
CA ALA A 144 16.80 -0.72 -12.32
C ALA A 144 16.87 0.56 -11.47
N TYR A 145 16.09 0.63 -10.40
CA TYR A 145 15.89 1.86 -9.61
C TYR A 145 16.37 1.76 -8.17
N GLY A 146 16.48 0.56 -7.59
CA GLY A 146 16.73 0.34 -6.18
C GLY A 146 15.51 0.68 -5.32
N ILE A 147 14.72 -0.33 -4.93
CA ILE A 147 13.56 -0.13 -4.06
C ILE A 147 14.03 0.48 -2.73
N GLY A 148 13.41 1.58 -2.30
CA GLY A 148 13.79 2.35 -1.11
C GLY A 148 14.83 3.45 -1.36
N SER A 149 15.27 3.65 -2.61
CA SER A 149 16.15 4.75 -3.02
C SER A 149 15.38 6.06 -3.20
N SER A 150 16.09 7.16 -3.48
CA SER A 150 15.48 8.45 -3.82
C SER A 150 14.70 8.40 -5.14
N VAL A 151 15.02 7.47 -6.04
CA VAL A 151 14.34 7.29 -7.34
C VAL A 151 13.06 6.46 -7.18
N LEU A 152 13.09 5.43 -6.33
CA LEU A 152 11.93 4.59 -6.02
C LEU A 152 11.75 4.51 -4.50
N PRO A 153 11.21 5.57 -3.87
CA PRO A 153 11.19 5.72 -2.42
C PRO A 153 10.17 4.84 -1.78
N ALA A 154 10.05 3.64 -1.74
CA ALA A 154 9.03 2.76 -1.14
C ALA A 154 8.81 3.03 0.37
N PRO A 155 8.15 4.14 0.77
CA PRO A 155 8.15 4.61 2.16
C PRO A 155 7.53 3.59 3.13
N GLN A 156 6.47 2.91 2.72
CA GLN A 156 5.82 1.89 3.56
C GLN A 156 6.76 0.70 3.84
N ALA A 157 7.47 0.21 2.82
CA ALA A 157 8.41 -0.89 2.99
C ALA A 157 9.61 -0.48 3.86
N VAL A 158 10.11 0.75 3.70
CA VAL A 158 11.19 1.31 4.52
C VAL A 158 10.74 1.42 5.98
N LEU A 159 9.53 1.92 6.24
CA LEU A 159 8.97 2.00 7.59
C LEU A 159 8.89 0.60 8.24
N MET A 160 8.35 -0.38 7.54
CA MET A 160 8.21 -1.75 8.04
C MET A 160 9.57 -2.37 8.35
N THR A 161 10.56 -2.14 7.49
CA THR A 161 11.95 -2.59 7.71
C THR A 161 12.58 -1.91 8.92
N ASN A 162 12.37 -0.60 9.08
CA ASN A 162 12.89 0.15 10.23
C ASN A 162 12.26 -0.31 11.54
N VAL A 163 10.97 -0.60 11.56
CA VAL A 163 10.30 -1.15 12.74
C VAL A 163 10.88 -2.51 13.12
N ALA A 164 11.02 -3.43 12.18
CA ALA A 164 11.59 -4.75 12.44
C ALA A 164 13.03 -4.62 12.96
N ASN A 165 13.91 -3.94 12.22
CA ASN A 165 15.30 -3.77 12.60
C ASN A 165 15.46 -3.03 13.93
N GLY A 166 14.63 -2.01 14.20
CA GLY A 166 14.65 -1.27 15.44
C GLY A 166 14.37 -2.12 16.67
N VAL A 167 13.44 -3.08 16.56
CA VAL A 167 13.16 -4.04 17.65
C VAL A 167 14.37 -4.93 17.90
N PHE A 168 14.94 -5.53 16.84
CA PHE A 168 16.06 -6.48 16.99
C PHE A 168 17.38 -5.81 17.35
N ALA A 169 17.61 -4.56 16.93
CA ALA A 169 18.78 -3.79 17.34
C ALA A 169 18.65 -3.20 18.76
N GLY A 170 17.47 -3.25 19.37
CA GLY A 170 17.21 -2.68 20.69
C GLY A 170 17.27 -1.15 20.72
N ASN A 171 17.28 -0.50 19.57
CA ASN A 171 17.40 0.95 19.42
C ASN A 171 16.10 1.60 18.93
N LEU A 172 14.97 0.97 19.19
CA LEU A 172 13.67 1.55 18.90
C LEU A 172 13.45 2.79 19.76
N GLU A 173 13.20 3.92 19.13
CA GLU A 173 12.93 5.17 19.83
C GLU A 173 11.53 5.18 20.44
N TRP A 174 11.35 4.48 21.55
CA TRP A 174 10.07 4.37 22.25
C TRP A 174 9.46 5.73 22.57
N GLY A 175 10.29 6.76 22.84
CA GLY A 175 9.82 8.12 23.07
C GLY A 175 9.03 8.68 21.87
N MET A 176 9.52 8.48 20.66
CA MET A 176 8.83 8.89 19.43
C MET A 176 7.57 8.07 19.19
N ILE A 177 7.60 6.77 19.49
CA ILE A 177 6.41 5.89 19.37
C ILE A 177 5.31 6.36 20.32
N TYR A 178 5.64 6.65 21.58
CA TYR A 178 4.66 7.18 22.54
C TYR A 178 4.15 8.56 22.13
N ALA A 179 5.02 9.45 21.66
CA ALA A 179 4.61 10.76 21.15
C ALA A 179 3.63 10.63 19.97
N GLY A 180 3.94 9.72 19.01
CA GLY A 180 3.05 9.41 17.89
C GLY A 180 1.71 8.80 18.33
N ALA A 181 1.73 7.90 19.30
CA ALA A 181 0.50 7.31 19.87
C ALA A 181 -0.38 8.36 20.56
N ILE A 182 0.21 9.24 21.35
CA ILE A 182 -0.52 10.34 22.02
C ILE A 182 -1.12 11.29 20.98
N LEU A 183 -0.33 11.70 19.98
CA LEU A 183 -0.82 12.54 18.89
C LEU A 183 -1.96 11.86 18.13
N GLY A 184 -1.83 10.57 17.84
CA GLY A 184 -2.87 9.77 17.21
C GLY A 184 -4.17 9.76 18.01
N ILE A 185 -4.10 9.55 19.32
CA ILE A 185 -5.28 9.60 20.21
C ILE A 185 -5.93 10.99 20.17
N ILE A 186 -5.14 12.05 20.23
CA ILE A 186 -5.66 13.45 20.17
C ILE A 186 -6.41 13.66 18.84
N ILE A 187 -5.85 13.25 17.72
CA ILE A 187 -6.48 13.40 16.40
C ILE A 187 -7.78 12.59 16.31
N ILE A 188 -7.78 11.36 16.83
CA ILE A 188 -8.99 10.52 16.90
C ILE A 188 -10.09 11.23 17.72
N LEU A 189 -9.75 11.80 18.86
CA LEU A 189 -10.72 12.51 19.70
C LEU A 189 -11.27 13.74 18.98
N ILE A 190 -10.43 14.51 18.27
CA ILE A 190 -10.86 15.64 17.45
C ILE A 190 -11.81 15.18 16.35
N ASP A 191 -11.45 14.12 15.60
CA ASP A 191 -12.28 13.58 14.52
C ASP A 191 -13.62 13.07 15.05
N GLN A 192 -13.64 12.35 16.18
CA GLN A 192 -14.86 11.88 16.83
C GLN A 192 -15.73 13.04 17.32
N TYR A 193 -15.14 14.09 17.88
CA TYR A 193 -15.86 15.30 18.28
C TYR A 193 -16.52 15.99 17.08
N GLN A 194 -15.79 16.11 15.96
CA GLN A 194 -16.35 16.67 14.72
C GLN A 194 -17.47 15.78 14.14
N ALA A 195 -17.32 14.46 14.22
CA ALA A 195 -18.39 13.53 13.85
C ALA A 195 -19.65 13.71 14.69
N TYR A 196 -19.49 13.85 16.01
CA TYR A 196 -20.60 14.09 16.93
C TYR A 196 -21.32 15.40 16.60
N ARG A 197 -20.59 16.45 16.24
CA ARG A 197 -21.13 17.74 15.81
C ARG A 197 -21.72 17.75 14.39
N LYS A 198 -21.61 16.65 13.66
CA LYS A 198 -21.99 16.55 12.22
C LYS A 198 -21.32 17.64 11.38
N ALA A 199 -20.04 17.96 11.69
CA ALA A 199 -19.29 18.97 10.95
C ALA A 199 -19.00 18.46 9.52
N ASP A 200 -19.05 19.38 8.55
CA ASP A 200 -18.74 19.08 7.15
C ASP A 200 -17.27 18.71 6.94
N PHE A 201 -16.39 19.22 7.81
CA PHE A 201 -14.95 18.93 7.78
C PHE A 201 -14.60 17.88 8.83
N ARG A 202 -13.90 16.82 8.39
CA ARG A 202 -13.37 15.75 9.24
C ARG A 202 -11.84 15.78 9.20
N VAL A 203 -11.21 15.27 10.25
CA VAL A 203 -9.73 15.17 10.36
C VAL A 203 -9.35 13.68 10.44
N PRO A 204 -9.32 12.96 9.30
CA PRO A 204 -9.00 11.55 9.33
C PRO A 204 -7.55 11.34 9.74
N ILE A 205 -7.33 10.54 10.78
CA ILE A 205 -6.00 10.25 11.35
C ILE A 205 -5.00 9.77 10.31
N LEU A 206 -5.45 8.93 9.37
CA LEU A 206 -4.58 8.39 8.34
C LEU A 206 -4.03 9.47 7.41
N ALA A 207 -4.85 10.45 7.03
CA ALA A 207 -4.41 11.57 6.19
C ALA A 207 -3.37 12.44 6.91
N VAL A 208 -3.58 12.70 8.21
CA VAL A 208 -2.61 13.44 9.04
C VAL A 208 -1.31 12.65 9.17
N ALA A 209 -1.38 11.36 9.44
CA ALA A 209 -0.21 10.50 9.56
C ALA A 209 0.61 10.45 8.26
N ILE A 210 -0.04 10.34 7.11
CA ILE A 210 0.59 10.37 5.79
C ILE A 210 1.28 11.72 5.57
N GLY A 211 0.61 12.83 5.90
CA GLY A 211 1.18 14.17 5.77
C GLY A 211 2.42 14.43 6.66
N ILE A 212 2.51 13.77 7.81
CA ILE A 212 3.68 13.85 8.70
C ILE A 212 4.82 12.94 8.19
N TYR A 213 4.47 11.76 7.70
CA TYR A 213 5.44 10.71 7.37
C TYR A 213 6.08 10.88 5.98
N LEU A 214 5.30 11.26 4.97
CA LEU A 214 5.80 11.37 3.62
C LEU A 214 6.67 12.63 3.43
N PRO A 215 7.73 12.54 2.59
CA PRO A 215 8.51 13.70 2.17
C PRO A 215 7.65 14.78 1.50
N ILE A 216 8.08 16.03 1.58
CA ILE A 216 7.33 17.17 1.03
C ILE A 216 7.12 17.07 -0.47
N GLU A 217 8.04 16.44 -1.18
CA GLU A 217 7.98 16.18 -2.61
C GLU A 217 6.78 15.33 -3.02
N LEU A 218 6.31 14.45 -2.12
CA LEU A 218 5.14 13.60 -2.33
C LEU A 218 3.86 14.22 -1.75
N THR A 219 3.95 14.92 -0.63
CA THR A 219 2.78 15.50 0.03
C THR A 219 2.27 16.76 -0.65
N LEU A 220 3.16 17.57 -1.23
CA LEU A 220 2.77 18.80 -1.92
C LEU A 220 1.87 18.55 -3.14
N PRO A 221 2.20 17.63 -4.06
CA PRO A 221 1.30 17.28 -5.16
C PRO A 221 -0.05 16.74 -4.70
N ILE A 222 -0.07 15.92 -3.63
CA ILE A 222 -1.31 15.40 -3.04
C ILE A 222 -2.18 16.57 -2.52
N PHE A 223 -1.58 17.52 -1.82
CA PHE A 223 -2.28 18.71 -1.31
C PHE A 223 -2.86 19.56 -2.45
N ILE A 224 -2.06 19.83 -3.48
CA ILE A 224 -2.51 20.58 -4.67
C ILE A 224 -3.65 19.84 -5.36
N GLY A 225 -3.54 18.53 -5.57
CA GLY A 225 -4.60 17.69 -6.14
C GLY A 225 -5.88 17.73 -5.31
N GLY A 226 -5.76 17.68 -3.98
CA GLY A 226 -6.88 17.83 -3.06
C GLY A 226 -7.59 19.19 -3.16
N MET A 227 -6.81 20.28 -3.27
CA MET A 227 -7.36 21.62 -3.50
C MET A 227 -8.11 21.73 -4.83
N LEU A 228 -7.52 21.23 -5.92
CA LEU A 228 -8.13 21.21 -7.24
C LEU A 228 -9.44 20.38 -7.22
N ASN A 229 -9.40 19.24 -6.59
CA ASN A 229 -10.59 18.40 -6.41
C ASN A 229 -11.70 19.13 -5.62
N HIS A 230 -11.33 19.83 -4.54
CA HIS A 230 -12.29 20.60 -3.73
C HIS A 230 -12.93 21.74 -4.53
N ILE A 231 -12.13 22.48 -5.30
CA ILE A 231 -12.64 23.58 -6.14
C ILE A 231 -13.55 23.02 -7.25
N ALA A 232 -13.09 22.00 -7.97
CA ALA A 232 -13.83 21.39 -9.07
C ALA A 232 -15.13 20.70 -8.59
N SER A 233 -15.14 20.11 -7.41
CA SER A 233 -16.33 19.41 -6.89
C SER A 233 -17.49 20.32 -6.46
N LYS A 234 -17.25 21.63 -6.30
CA LYS A 234 -18.31 22.59 -5.99
C LYS A 234 -19.27 22.81 -7.16
N THR A 235 -18.79 22.65 -8.39
CA THR A 235 -19.57 22.90 -9.61
C THR A 235 -19.83 21.63 -10.41
N ALA A 236 -19.20 20.51 -10.06
CA ALA A 236 -19.31 19.26 -10.81
C ALA A 236 -20.57 18.47 -10.46
N SER A 237 -21.17 17.84 -11.49
CA SER A 237 -22.18 16.80 -11.33
C SER A 237 -21.58 15.53 -10.69
N GLU A 238 -22.42 14.60 -10.24
CA GLU A 238 -21.95 13.31 -9.72
C GLU A 238 -21.20 12.49 -10.80
N GLU A 239 -21.65 12.56 -12.05
CA GLU A 239 -20.98 11.96 -13.19
C GLU A 239 -19.60 12.60 -13.44
N GLY A 240 -19.49 13.92 -13.39
CA GLY A 240 -18.24 14.64 -13.50
C GLY A 240 -17.25 14.31 -12.37
N LYS A 241 -17.73 14.02 -11.15
CA LYS A 241 -16.86 13.55 -10.06
C LYS A 241 -16.31 12.15 -10.36
N ASN A 242 -17.12 11.24 -10.88
CA ASN A 242 -16.70 9.90 -11.26
C ASN A 242 -15.68 9.92 -12.40
N ASN A 243 -15.92 10.74 -13.43
CA ASN A 243 -14.99 10.90 -14.55
C ASN A 243 -13.64 11.48 -14.10
N GLY A 244 -13.64 12.44 -13.19
CA GLY A 244 -12.44 12.96 -12.57
C GLY A 244 -11.65 11.88 -11.81
N LEU A 245 -12.34 11.01 -11.08
CA LEU A 245 -11.70 9.88 -10.40
C LEU A 245 -11.09 8.88 -11.38
N LEU A 246 -11.80 8.56 -12.47
CA LEU A 246 -11.31 7.65 -13.51
C LEU A 246 -10.06 8.19 -14.21
N ILE A 247 -10.03 9.49 -14.53
CA ILE A 247 -8.86 10.15 -15.12
C ILE A 247 -7.65 10.07 -14.17
N ALA A 248 -7.84 10.41 -12.90
CA ALA A 248 -6.77 10.35 -11.91
C ALA A 248 -6.25 8.91 -11.75
N SER A 249 -7.14 7.93 -11.71
CA SER A 249 -6.78 6.51 -11.64
C SER A 249 -6.01 6.05 -12.88
N GLY A 250 -6.44 6.51 -14.07
CA GLY A 250 -5.76 6.23 -15.33
C GLY A 250 -4.32 6.80 -15.38
N LEU A 251 -4.12 8.02 -14.86
CA LEU A 251 -2.79 8.63 -14.77
C LEU A 251 -1.86 7.86 -13.83
N ILE A 252 -2.34 7.45 -12.64
CA ILE A 252 -1.56 6.65 -11.68
C ILE A 252 -1.18 5.30 -12.30
N THR A 253 -2.14 4.63 -12.94
CA THR A 253 -1.89 3.34 -13.58
C THR A 253 -0.91 3.48 -14.75
N GLY A 254 -1.06 4.53 -15.56
CA GLY A 254 -0.17 4.82 -16.67
C GLY A 254 1.27 5.08 -16.23
N GLU A 255 1.48 5.84 -15.16
CA GLU A 255 2.80 6.05 -14.56
C GLU A 255 3.42 4.73 -14.11
N ALA A 256 2.69 3.91 -13.37
CA ALA A 256 3.18 2.62 -12.86
C ALA A 256 3.58 1.67 -14.01
N LEU A 257 2.77 1.57 -15.05
CA LEU A 257 3.09 0.77 -16.23
C LEU A 257 4.31 1.30 -16.97
N MET A 258 4.41 2.62 -17.17
CA MET A 258 5.55 3.25 -17.85
C MET A 258 6.84 3.02 -17.06
N ALA A 259 6.81 3.08 -15.73
CA ALA A 259 7.97 2.78 -14.90
C ALA A 259 8.49 1.36 -15.15
N ILE A 260 7.60 0.37 -15.28
CA ILE A 260 7.98 -1.02 -15.60
C ILE A 260 8.58 -1.09 -17.03
N PHE A 261 7.96 -0.45 -18.03
CA PHE A 261 8.49 -0.44 -19.40
C PHE A 261 9.87 0.19 -19.50
N ILE A 262 10.12 1.27 -18.75
CA ILE A 262 11.44 1.92 -18.70
C ILE A 262 12.45 1.07 -17.92
N ALA A 263 12.01 0.32 -16.91
CA ALA A 263 12.88 -0.53 -16.13
C ALA A 263 13.49 -1.70 -16.94
N VAL A 264 12.77 -2.18 -17.97
CA VAL A 264 13.26 -3.29 -18.80
C VAL A 264 14.61 -3.00 -19.47
N PRO A 265 14.78 -1.94 -20.25
CA PRO A 265 16.09 -1.62 -20.85
C PRO A 265 17.14 -1.28 -19.78
N LEU A 266 16.79 -0.62 -18.69
CA LEU A 266 17.71 -0.30 -17.59
C LEU A 266 18.23 -1.54 -16.86
N PHE A 267 17.46 -2.62 -16.85
CA PHE A 267 17.90 -3.91 -16.29
C PHE A 267 19.05 -4.52 -17.11
N PHE A 268 19.01 -4.41 -18.44
CA PHE A 268 20.06 -4.92 -19.33
C PHE A 268 21.26 -3.98 -19.44
N ASP A 269 21.06 -2.68 -19.41
CA ASP A 269 22.12 -1.67 -19.43
C ASP A 269 21.76 -0.51 -18.49
N LYS A 270 22.47 -0.43 -17.34
CA LYS A 270 22.25 0.62 -16.33
C LYS A 270 22.53 2.03 -16.83
N ASN A 271 23.28 2.16 -17.93
CA ASN A 271 23.53 3.44 -18.58
C ASN A 271 22.52 3.75 -19.71
N TYR A 272 21.61 2.80 -19.99
CA TYR A 272 20.57 3.03 -20.97
C TYR A 272 19.57 4.05 -20.42
N TRP A 273 19.77 5.28 -20.84
CA TRP A 273 18.76 6.32 -20.66
C TRP A 273 18.25 6.70 -22.04
N PRO A 274 16.98 6.53 -22.37
CA PRO A 274 16.46 7.05 -23.62
C PRO A 274 16.70 8.56 -23.58
N ASN A 275 17.53 9.06 -24.54
CA ASN A 275 17.81 10.48 -24.72
C ASN A 275 16.55 11.21 -25.21
N LEU A 276 15.53 11.21 -24.35
CA LEU A 276 14.29 11.99 -24.50
C LEU A 276 14.44 13.40 -23.92
N SER A 277 15.66 13.77 -23.48
CA SER A 277 15.93 15.11 -22.99
C SER A 277 15.82 16.11 -24.15
N LEU A 278 14.74 16.87 -24.17
CA LEU A 278 14.64 18.04 -24.96
C LEU A 278 15.72 19.05 -24.49
N PRO A 279 16.36 19.83 -25.41
CA PRO A 279 17.33 20.85 -24.98
C PRO A 279 16.68 21.82 -23.98
N SER A 280 17.41 22.20 -22.95
CA SER A 280 17.00 23.30 -22.07
C SER A 280 16.96 24.59 -22.91
N PRO A 281 15.91 25.45 -22.80
CA PRO A 281 14.84 25.49 -21.80
C PRO A 281 13.55 24.72 -22.18
N PHE A 282 13.51 24.05 -23.34
CA PHE A 282 12.30 23.37 -23.83
C PHE A 282 11.81 22.27 -22.87
N ASN A 283 12.72 21.57 -22.20
CA ASN A 283 12.38 20.51 -21.26
C ASN A 283 11.54 21.06 -20.11
N ASP A 284 11.94 22.17 -19.52
CA ASP A 284 11.25 22.81 -18.40
C ASP A 284 9.89 23.37 -18.82
N VAL A 285 9.83 23.99 -20.00
CA VAL A 285 8.57 24.53 -20.55
C VAL A 285 7.57 23.42 -20.86
N VAL A 286 8.02 22.32 -21.45
CA VAL A 286 7.16 21.16 -21.74
C VAL A 286 6.68 20.51 -20.45
N GLY A 287 7.56 20.34 -19.46
CA GLY A 287 7.20 19.83 -18.14
C GLY A 287 6.14 20.71 -17.46
N ILE A 288 6.35 22.01 -17.41
CA ILE A 288 5.38 22.96 -16.84
C ILE A 288 4.06 22.95 -17.63
N ALA A 289 4.12 22.88 -18.96
CA ALA A 289 2.92 22.82 -19.80
C ALA A 289 2.11 21.54 -19.53
N ILE A 290 2.75 20.38 -19.42
CA ILE A 290 2.07 19.12 -19.08
C ILE A 290 1.44 19.22 -17.69
N ILE A 291 2.19 19.72 -16.69
CA ILE A 291 1.68 19.91 -15.32
C ILE A 291 0.49 20.89 -15.31
N ALA A 292 0.48 21.91 -16.17
CA ALA A 292 -0.63 22.85 -16.26
C ALA A 292 -1.84 22.28 -17.03
N ILE A 293 -1.61 21.49 -18.08
CA ILE A 293 -2.69 20.87 -18.89
C ILE A 293 -3.49 19.86 -18.09
N ILE A 294 -2.85 19.07 -17.23
CA ILE A 294 -3.54 18.03 -16.44
C ILE A 294 -4.65 18.61 -15.56
N PRO A 295 -4.41 19.63 -14.70
CA PRO A 295 -5.47 20.26 -13.91
C PRO A 295 -6.56 20.93 -14.74
N VAL A 296 -6.17 21.59 -15.86
CA VAL A 296 -7.11 22.25 -16.76
C VAL A 296 -8.01 21.22 -17.43
N SER A 297 -7.46 20.12 -17.95
CA SER A 297 -8.25 19.03 -18.54
C SER A 297 -9.17 18.38 -17.50
N TYR A 298 -8.67 18.17 -16.30
CA TYR A 298 -9.43 17.62 -15.18
C TYR A 298 -10.62 18.50 -14.79
N THR A 299 -10.43 19.81 -14.70
CA THR A 299 -11.50 20.77 -14.37
C THR A 299 -12.46 20.97 -15.54
N HIS A 300 -11.98 20.98 -16.78
CA HIS A 300 -12.78 21.20 -17.97
C HIS A 300 -13.71 20.01 -18.27
N LEU A 301 -13.19 18.79 -18.19
CA LEU A 301 -13.99 17.58 -18.36
C LEU A 301 -15.08 17.44 -17.28
N ARG A 302 -14.81 17.91 -16.07
CA ARG A 302 -15.83 17.98 -14.99
C ARG A 302 -16.90 19.06 -15.23
N ALA A 303 -16.54 20.17 -15.86
CA ALA A 303 -17.47 21.29 -16.06
C ALA A 303 -18.34 21.14 -17.32
N HIS A 304 -17.87 20.44 -18.35
CA HIS A 304 -18.56 20.36 -19.64
C HIS A 304 -19.87 19.58 -19.61
N GLU A 305 -20.06 18.69 -18.64
CA GLU A 305 -21.27 17.86 -18.48
C GLU A 305 -22.42 18.60 -17.77
N THR A 306 -22.18 19.79 -17.24
CA THR A 306 -23.25 20.61 -16.63
C THR A 306 -24.01 21.48 -17.62
N MET A 307 -23.65 21.46 -18.90
CA MET A 307 -24.24 22.29 -19.95
C MET A 307 -25.04 21.49 -21.01
N LEU A 308 -25.24 20.19 -20.83
CA LEU A 308 -26.15 19.35 -21.61
C LEU A 308 -27.26 18.83 -20.71
#